data_594586be0af3d20d638d9c9051b0075c
#
_entry.id   594586be0af3d20d638d9c9051b0075c
#
_cell.length_a   1.000
_cell.length_b   1.000
_cell.length_c   1.000
_cell.angle_alpha   90.00
_cell.angle_beta   90.00
_cell.angle_gamma   90.00
#
_symmetry.space_group_name_H-M   'P 1'
#
loop_
_entity.id
_entity.type
_entity.pdbx_description
1 polymer ?
#
loop_
_entity_poly.entity_id
_entity_poly.type
_entity_poly.pdbx_seq_one_letter_code
_entity_poly.pdbx_strand_id
1 'polypeptide(L)'
;MKALLLENIHSEAVRALESRGHEVEARSGALGETELVNALEGVELLGIRSRTHITERVLKAHPQLVAVGAFCIGTNQIDLPAAASAGVAVFNAPYSNTRSVVELALGEIITMARRLGDKNANMHAGIWDKSAN
;
A
#
# COMPACT_ATOMS: atom_id res chain seq x y z
N MET A 1 19.16 -12.03 -5.16
CA MET A 1 18.84 -10.60 -5.37
C MET A 1 18.61 -9.94 -4.02
N LYS A 2 19.02 -8.66 -3.90
CA LYS A 2 18.73 -7.86 -2.71
C LYS A 2 17.39 -7.14 -2.87
N ALA A 3 16.52 -7.24 -1.88
CA ALA A 3 15.20 -6.62 -1.85
C ALA A 3 15.09 -5.59 -0.72
N LEU A 4 14.50 -4.43 -1.00
CA LEU A 4 14.13 -3.43 0.00
C LEU A 4 12.62 -3.33 0.05
N LEU A 5 12.02 -3.55 1.22
CA LEU A 5 10.59 -3.40 1.46
C LEU A 5 10.33 -2.20 2.38
N LEU A 6 9.53 -1.24 1.94
CA LEU A 6 9.22 -0.01 2.66
C LEU A 6 7.78 0.00 3.18
N GLU A 7 7.48 1.00 4.01
CA GLU A 7 6.11 1.32 4.44
C GLU A 7 5.41 0.20 5.21
N ASN A 8 6.18 -0.52 6.02
CA ASN A 8 5.63 -1.56 6.90
C ASN A 8 4.86 -2.64 6.11
N ILE A 9 5.42 -3.10 4.99
CA ILE A 9 4.89 -4.25 4.25
C ILE A 9 4.89 -5.46 5.18
N HIS A 10 3.83 -6.27 5.11
CA HIS A 10 3.60 -7.40 6.01
C HIS A 10 4.76 -8.41 5.98
N SER A 11 5.10 -8.96 7.13
CA SER A 11 6.23 -9.90 7.30
C SER A 11 6.14 -11.17 6.44
N GLU A 12 4.93 -11.54 5.98
CA GLU A 12 4.77 -12.63 5.01
C GLU A 12 5.49 -12.35 3.68
N ALA A 13 5.54 -11.10 3.24
CA ALA A 13 6.28 -10.75 2.02
C ALA A 13 7.79 -10.92 2.22
N VAL A 14 8.30 -10.57 3.41
CA VAL A 14 9.70 -10.81 3.79
C VAL A 14 10.00 -12.30 3.72
N ARG A 15 9.21 -13.13 4.45
CA ARG A 15 9.38 -14.58 4.47
C ARG A 15 9.27 -15.22 3.08
N ALA A 16 8.35 -14.73 2.26
CA ALA A 16 8.16 -15.24 0.90
C ALA A 16 9.36 -14.98 -0.01
N LEU A 17 10.02 -13.84 0.13
CA LEU A 17 11.23 -13.51 -0.61
C LEU A 17 12.46 -14.26 -0.06
N GLU A 18 12.65 -14.28 1.25
CA GLU A 18 13.75 -15.01 1.90
C GLU A 18 13.71 -16.51 1.59
N SER A 19 12.51 -17.13 1.58
CA SER A 19 12.36 -18.55 1.24
C SER A 19 12.76 -18.87 -0.21
N ARG A 20 12.86 -17.86 -1.06
CA ARG A 20 13.33 -17.96 -2.44
C ARG A 20 14.79 -17.56 -2.62
N GLY A 21 15.50 -17.34 -1.49
CA GLY A 21 16.93 -17.03 -1.49
C GLY A 21 17.24 -15.56 -1.79
N HIS A 22 16.29 -14.65 -1.57
CA HIS A 22 16.57 -13.22 -1.64
C HIS A 22 17.02 -12.68 -0.27
N GLU A 23 17.96 -11.73 -0.28
CA GLU A 23 18.30 -10.94 0.90
C GLU A 23 17.26 -9.81 1.04
N VAL A 24 16.61 -9.70 2.18
CA VAL A 24 15.51 -8.74 2.37
C VAL A 24 15.81 -7.77 3.50
N GLU A 25 15.77 -6.48 3.18
CA GLU A 25 15.75 -5.40 4.16
C GLU A 25 14.32 -4.83 4.22
N ALA A 26 13.76 -4.70 5.42
CA ALA A 26 12.42 -4.13 5.63
C ALA A 26 12.49 -2.88 6.52
N ARG A 27 11.80 -1.80 6.10
CA ARG A 27 11.70 -0.54 6.85
C ARG A 27 10.23 -0.14 7.00
N SER A 28 9.88 0.43 8.15
CA SER A 28 8.50 0.83 8.47
C SER A 28 8.07 2.14 7.81
N GLY A 29 9.01 3.01 7.43
CA GLY A 29 8.74 4.33 6.86
C GLY A 29 8.66 4.35 5.34
N ALA A 30 8.04 5.41 4.80
CA ALA A 30 8.26 5.85 3.43
C ALA A 30 9.57 6.65 3.37
N LEU A 31 10.22 6.66 2.23
CA LEU A 31 11.43 7.45 2.00
C LEU A 31 11.16 8.58 1.02
N GLY A 32 11.78 9.73 1.28
CA GLY A 32 11.86 10.82 0.31
C GLY A 32 12.77 10.44 -0.88
N GLU A 33 12.67 11.17 -2.00
CA GLU A 33 13.38 10.83 -3.23
C GLU A 33 14.90 10.69 -3.03
N THR A 34 15.52 11.63 -2.32
CA THR A 34 16.97 11.60 -2.07
C THR A 34 17.38 10.44 -1.16
N GLU A 35 16.59 10.17 -0.13
CA GLU A 35 16.82 9.03 0.77
C GLU A 35 16.65 7.71 0.05
N LEU A 36 15.66 7.64 -0.84
CA LEU A 36 15.39 6.46 -1.65
C LEU A 36 16.54 6.17 -2.62
N VAL A 37 17.06 7.19 -3.29
CA VAL A 37 18.24 7.05 -4.15
C VAL A 37 19.40 6.45 -3.36
N ASN A 38 19.68 6.92 -2.15
CA ASN A 38 20.75 6.36 -1.33
C ASN A 38 20.46 4.94 -0.84
N ALA A 39 19.20 4.64 -0.52
CA ALA A 39 18.80 3.34 0.01
C ALA A 39 18.76 2.22 -1.04
N LEU A 40 18.66 2.56 -2.31
CA LEU A 40 18.56 1.60 -3.41
C LEU A 40 19.93 1.12 -3.93
N GLU A 41 21.03 1.52 -3.31
CA GLU A 41 22.36 1.03 -3.73
C GLU A 41 22.46 -0.50 -3.61
N GLY A 42 22.70 -1.16 -4.75
CA GLY A 42 22.76 -2.62 -4.84
C GLY A 42 21.42 -3.34 -4.70
N VAL A 43 20.29 -2.62 -4.62
CA VAL A 43 18.95 -3.20 -4.54
C VAL A 43 18.43 -3.51 -5.95
N GLU A 44 17.88 -4.71 -6.14
CA GLU A 44 17.33 -5.20 -7.41
C GLU A 44 15.79 -5.30 -7.35
N LEU A 45 15.22 -5.48 -6.16
CA LEU A 45 13.77 -5.58 -5.93
C LEU A 45 13.31 -4.53 -4.93
N LEU A 46 12.33 -3.72 -5.27
CA LEU A 46 11.77 -2.70 -4.37
C LEU A 46 10.29 -2.97 -4.10
N GLY A 47 9.90 -3.04 -2.83
CA GLY A 47 8.51 -3.08 -2.39
C GLY A 47 8.12 -1.76 -1.74
N ILE A 48 7.02 -1.16 -2.21
CA ILE A 48 6.44 0.07 -1.65
C ILE A 48 4.95 -0.09 -1.40
N ARG A 49 4.34 0.88 -0.75
CA ARG A 49 2.89 1.03 -0.72
C ARG A 49 2.47 2.32 -1.44
N SER A 50 1.77 3.23 -0.77
CA SER A 50 1.16 4.39 -1.43
C SER A 50 1.89 5.72 -1.21
N ARG A 51 2.94 5.76 -0.40
CA ARG A 51 3.57 7.00 0.05
C ARG A 51 4.96 7.27 -0.54
N THR A 52 5.69 6.23 -0.91
CA THR A 52 7.00 6.36 -1.55
C THR A 52 6.82 6.60 -3.05
N HIS A 53 7.45 7.63 -3.57
CA HIS A 53 7.37 7.98 -4.99
C HIS A 53 8.58 7.47 -5.76
N ILE A 54 8.31 6.78 -6.86
CA ILE A 54 9.32 6.28 -7.81
C ILE A 54 9.31 7.17 -9.04
N THR A 55 10.22 8.11 -9.06
CA THR A 55 10.36 9.08 -10.15
C THR A 55 11.35 8.58 -11.20
N GLU A 56 11.35 9.22 -12.37
CA GLU A 56 12.36 8.98 -13.41
C GLU A 56 13.79 9.12 -12.86
N ARG A 57 14.03 10.08 -11.96
CA ARG A 57 15.34 10.30 -11.32
C ARG A 57 15.79 9.09 -10.51
N VAL A 58 14.89 8.49 -9.71
CA VAL A 58 15.18 7.27 -8.94
C VAL A 58 15.53 6.13 -9.87
N LEU A 59 14.74 5.92 -10.92
CA LEU A 59 14.95 4.83 -11.89
C LEU A 59 16.26 4.97 -12.66
N LYS A 60 16.59 6.19 -13.10
CA LYS A 60 17.87 6.46 -13.78
C LYS A 60 19.09 6.27 -12.89
N ALA A 61 18.97 6.54 -11.60
CA ALA A 61 20.05 6.36 -10.65
C ALA A 61 20.37 4.87 -10.38
N HIS A 62 19.42 3.96 -10.65
CA HIS A 62 19.50 2.55 -10.27
C HIS A 62 19.20 1.60 -11.42
N PRO A 63 20.10 1.49 -12.43
CA PRO A 63 19.91 0.60 -13.58
C PRO A 63 19.91 -0.89 -13.21
N GLN A 64 20.35 -1.24 -12.00
CA GLN A 64 20.27 -2.61 -11.47
C GLN A 64 18.88 -2.98 -10.91
N LEU A 65 17.96 -2.02 -10.76
CA LEU A 65 16.61 -2.30 -10.28
C LEU A 65 15.85 -3.10 -11.34
N VAL A 66 15.37 -4.29 -10.98
CA VAL A 66 14.68 -5.22 -11.88
C VAL A 66 13.18 -5.08 -11.78
N ALA A 67 12.67 -4.92 -10.55
CA ALA A 67 11.23 -4.84 -10.33
C ALA A 67 10.84 -3.97 -9.15
N VAL A 68 9.65 -3.35 -9.27
CA VAL A 68 8.95 -2.62 -8.21
C VAL A 68 7.60 -3.28 -7.94
N GLY A 69 7.36 -3.67 -6.69
CA GLY A 69 6.07 -4.15 -6.21
C GLY A 69 5.34 -3.05 -5.44
N ALA A 70 4.20 -2.58 -5.95
CA ALA A 70 3.28 -1.73 -5.22
C ALA A 70 2.28 -2.61 -4.43
N PHE A 71 2.49 -2.74 -3.12
CA PHE A 71 1.62 -3.51 -2.20
C PHE A 71 0.34 -2.73 -1.88
N CYS A 72 -0.31 -2.19 -2.93
CA CYS A 72 -1.54 -1.43 -2.90
C CYS A 72 -2.23 -1.50 -4.28
N ILE A 73 -3.40 -0.88 -4.40
CA ILE A 73 -4.17 -0.88 -5.65
C ILE A 73 -3.58 0.11 -6.66
N GLY A 74 -3.36 1.36 -6.23
CA GLY A 74 -2.90 2.44 -7.11
C GLY A 74 -1.43 2.33 -7.49
N THR A 75 -1.08 2.88 -8.64
CA THR A 75 0.29 3.01 -9.14
C THR A 75 0.68 4.45 -9.45
N ASN A 76 -0.15 5.41 -9.03
CA ASN A 76 0.05 6.84 -9.29
C ASN A 76 1.32 7.43 -8.64
N GLN A 77 1.91 6.73 -7.68
CA GLN A 77 3.19 7.07 -7.06
C GLN A 77 4.41 6.57 -7.86
N ILE A 78 4.20 5.87 -8.99
CA ILE A 78 5.27 5.32 -9.82
C ILE A 78 5.19 5.93 -11.21
N ASP A 79 6.30 6.43 -11.71
CA ASP A 79 6.43 6.87 -13.11
C ASP A 79 6.52 5.63 -14.03
N LEU A 80 5.34 5.13 -14.44
CA LEU A 80 5.24 3.92 -15.26
C LEU A 80 5.93 4.04 -16.63
N PRO A 81 5.81 5.17 -17.35
CA PRO A 81 6.56 5.37 -18.60
C PRO A 81 8.08 5.30 -18.39
N ALA A 82 8.60 5.94 -17.35
CA ALA A 82 10.01 5.88 -17.01
C ALA A 82 10.45 4.47 -16.61
N ALA A 83 9.66 3.76 -15.81
CA ALA A 83 9.94 2.37 -15.42
C ALA A 83 10.00 1.45 -16.64
N ALA A 84 9.04 1.56 -17.55
CA ALA A 84 9.04 0.78 -18.80
C ALA A 84 10.28 1.09 -19.67
N SER A 85 10.65 2.37 -19.77
CA SER A 85 11.83 2.79 -20.53
C SER A 85 13.14 2.29 -19.90
N ALA A 86 13.17 2.18 -18.56
CA ALA A 86 14.30 1.62 -17.82
C ALA A 86 14.33 0.08 -17.77
N GLY A 87 13.32 -0.60 -18.32
CA GLY A 87 13.19 -2.06 -18.27
C GLY A 87 12.81 -2.61 -16.89
N VAL A 88 12.27 -1.76 -16.01
CA VAL A 88 11.84 -2.14 -14.65
C VAL A 88 10.40 -2.64 -14.67
N ALA A 89 10.17 -3.88 -14.27
CA ALA A 89 8.82 -4.44 -14.16
C ALA A 89 8.08 -3.86 -12.96
N VAL A 90 6.83 -3.40 -13.15
CA VAL A 90 6.00 -2.87 -12.07
C VAL A 90 4.79 -3.77 -11.85
N PHE A 91 4.59 -4.18 -10.60
CA PHE A 91 3.47 -5.01 -10.16
C PHE A 91 2.66 -4.28 -9.10
N ASN A 92 1.35 -4.48 -9.09
CA ASN A 92 0.46 -3.98 -8.04
C ASN A 92 -0.50 -5.07 -7.57
N ALA A 93 -1.30 -4.76 -6.54
CA ALA A 93 -2.29 -5.67 -5.96
C ALA A 93 -3.71 -5.11 -6.14
N PRO A 94 -4.28 -5.12 -7.36
CA PRO A 94 -5.48 -4.34 -7.71
C PRO A 94 -6.75 -4.76 -6.97
N TYR A 95 -6.79 -5.96 -6.39
CA TYR A 95 -8.00 -6.50 -5.73
C TYR A 95 -7.80 -6.78 -4.24
N SER A 96 -6.67 -6.37 -3.64
CA SER A 96 -6.27 -6.79 -2.29
C SER A 96 -7.21 -6.37 -1.17
N ASN A 97 -7.99 -5.30 -1.32
CA ASN A 97 -8.92 -4.78 -0.31
C ASN A 97 -10.34 -4.53 -0.83
N THR A 98 -10.68 -5.01 -2.03
CA THR A 98 -12.00 -4.76 -2.66
C THR A 98 -13.13 -5.18 -1.75
N ARG A 99 -13.06 -6.37 -1.16
CA ARG A 99 -14.11 -6.88 -0.26
C ARG A 99 -14.25 -6.01 0.99
N SER A 100 -13.16 -5.63 1.62
CA SER A 100 -13.18 -4.79 2.82
C SER A 100 -13.80 -3.42 2.56
N VAL A 101 -13.49 -2.80 1.41
CA VAL A 101 -14.08 -1.52 1.01
C VAL A 101 -15.58 -1.66 0.74
N VAL A 102 -16.01 -2.72 0.04
CA VAL A 102 -17.43 -2.98 -0.23
C VAL A 102 -18.20 -3.19 1.07
N GLU A 103 -17.71 -4.01 1.97
CA GLU A 103 -18.36 -4.29 3.26
C GLU A 103 -18.46 -3.02 4.11
N LEU A 104 -17.41 -2.20 4.18
CA LEU A 104 -17.44 -0.93 4.88
C LEU A 104 -18.47 0.03 4.28
N ALA A 105 -18.44 0.23 2.96
CA ALA A 105 -19.37 1.13 2.27
C ALA A 105 -20.83 0.72 2.48
N LEU A 106 -21.14 -0.56 2.37
CA LEU A 106 -22.50 -1.08 2.65
C LEU A 106 -22.88 -0.88 4.12
N GLY A 107 -21.97 -1.15 5.04
CA GLY A 107 -22.17 -0.93 6.48
C GLY A 107 -22.47 0.54 6.79
N GLU A 108 -21.72 1.46 6.19
CA GLU A 108 -21.95 2.90 6.37
C GLU A 108 -23.27 3.38 5.76
N ILE A 109 -23.63 2.91 4.57
CA ILE A 109 -24.92 3.22 3.94
C ILE A 109 -26.08 2.81 4.86
N ILE A 110 -26.02 1.59 5.40
CA ILE A 110 -27.05 1.08 6.33
C ILE A 110 -27.05 1.90 7.62
N THR A 111 -25.87 2.20 8.17
CA THR A 111 -25.70 2.99 9.39
C THR A 111 -26.33 4.38 9.25
N MET A 112 -26.08 5.04 8.13
CA MET A 112 -26.64 6.36 7.81
C MET A 112 -28.15 6.29 7.58
N ALA A 113 -28.61 5.37 6.73
CA ALA A 113 -30.04 5.21 6.42
C ALA A 113 -30.89 4.89 7.66
N ARG A 114 -30.34 4.13 8.59
CA ARG A 114 -30.98 3.75 9.85
C ARG A 114 -30.68 4.69 11.00
N ARG A 115 -29.88 5.73 10.81
CA ARG A 115 -29.42 6.67 11.84
C ARG A 115 -28.87 5.96 13.08
N LEU A 116 -28.08 4.91 12.89
CA LEU A 116 -27.59 4.06 13.99
C LEU A 116 -26.72 4.84 14.99
N GLY A 117 -25.95 5.83 14.54
CA GLY A 117 -25.16 6.70 15.40
C GLY A 117 -26.01 7.47 16.40
N ASP A 118 -27.08 8.11 15.91
CA ASP A 118 -28.03 8.87 16.76
C ASP A 118 -28.75 7.93 17.74
N LYS A 119 -29.22 6.78 17.25
CA LYS A 119 -29.90 5.77 18.09
C LYS A 119 -28.99 5.24 19.18
N ASN A 120 -27.72 4.97 18.86
CA ASN A 120 -26.72 4.54 19.83
C ASN A 120 -26.48 5.62 20.89
N ALA A 121 -26.27 6.88 20.50
CA ALA A 121 -26.10 7.99 21.43
C ALA A 121 -27.30 8.16 22.36
N ASN A 122 -28.52 8.10 21.82
CA ASN A 122 -29.75 8.17 22.59
C ASN A 122 -29.86 7.04 23.62
N MET A 123 -29.54 5.81 23.23
CA MET A 123 -29.54 4.65 24.15
C MET A 123 -28.56 4.84 25.32
N HIS A 124 -27.36 5.33 25.04
CA HIS A 124 -26.40 5.64 26.10
C HIS A 124 -26.82 6.79 27.03
N ALA A 125 -27.63 7.71 26.51
CA ALA A 125 -28.25 8.79 27.30
C ALA A 125 -29.54 8.35 28.03
N GLY A 126 -29.93 7.09 27.96
CA GLY A 126 -31.18 6.56 28.56
C GLY A 126 -32.44 6.97 27.81
N ILE A 127 -32.31 7.46 26.58
CA ILE A 127 -33.43 7.89 25.73
C ILE A 127 -33.87 6.72 24.84
N TRP A 128 -35.07 6.22 25.07
CA TRP A 128 -35.71 5.19 24.23
C TRP A 128 -36.57 5.83 23.16
N ASP A 129 -36.01 5.94 21.94
CA ASP A 129 -36.73 6.47 20.77
C ASP A 129 -37.04 5.32 19.80
N LYS A 130 -38.22 4.78 19.92
CA LYS A 130 -38.79 3.76 19.01
C LYS A 130 -39.81 4.39 18.09
N SER A 131 -39.42 4.62 16.82
CA SER A 131 -40.40 4.99 15.78
C SER A 131 -40.69 3.77 14.89
N ALA A 132 -41.93 3.70 14.44
CA ALA A 132 -42.41 2.66 13.53
C ALA A 132 -42.26 3.07 12.04
N ASN A 133 -41.58 4.20 11.76
CA ASN A 133 -41.39 4.76 10.41
C ASN A 133 -40.06 4.32 9.82
#